data_62fd9caa5bf3bf5773a2f9fe21241373
#
_entry.id   62fd9caa5bf3bf5773a2f9fe21241373
#
_cell.length_a   1.000
_cell.length_b   1.000
_cell.length_c   1.000
_cell.angle_alpha   90.00
_cell.angle_beta   90.00
_cell.angle_gamma   90.00
#
_symmetry.space_group_name_H-M   'P 1'
#
loop_
_entity.id
_entity.type
_entity.pdbx_description
1 polymer ?
#
loop_
_entity_poly.entity_id
_entity_poly.type
_entity_poly.pdbx_seq_one_letter_code
_entity_poly.pdbx_strand_id
1 'polypeptide(L)'
;MISRNYLIRTLLILFISFSFTEKSLSADPSQFIQSIVDEASKALITNKTKEERMDELTSIAIKSVDIKGIGLYTLGSYRKNLSDVQKEEYNDLFRDYFLKSFASRLSDYTDPKINVISQEKLNEKYTIVSSVLLATEKKPEVNIQWRVYTKNPDQLLIRDLIIEGLSLARTQKEEFNSVIQSNDGDINALFLNLTNFINS
;
A
#
# COMPACT_ATOMS: atom_id res chain seq x y z
N MET A 1 71.43 16.48 48.13
CA MET A 1 71.07 17.16 46.87
C MET A 1 69.88 16.41 46.30
N ILE A 2 68.75 17.04 46.26
CA ILE A 2 67.44 16.43 46.04
C ILE A 2 67.18 16.35 44.53
N SER A 3 67.01 15.11 44.01
CA SER A 3 66.54 14.87 42.68
C SER A 3 65.01 14.77 42.70
N ARG A 4 64.33 15.73 42.09
CA ARG A 4 62.89 15.77 41.99
C ARG A 4 62.44 14.97 40.77
N ASN A 5 61.82 13.82 41.04
CA ASN A 5 61.14 13.02 40.02
C ASN A 5 59.82 13.73 39.64
N TYR A 6 59.76 14.18 38.40
CA TYR A 6 58.53 14.63 37.78
C TYR A 6 57.74 13.39 37.33
N LEU A 7 56.71 13.07 38.11
CA LEU A 7 55.69 12.12 37.72
C LEU A 7 54.78 12.75 36.63
N ILE A 8 55.04 12.40 35.40
CA ILE A 8 54.13 12.68 34.29
C ILE A 8 52.95 11.71 34.43
N ARG A 9 51.86 12.18 35.03
CA ARG A 9 50.59 11.48 34.99
C ARG A 9 50.00 11.63 33.61
N THR A 10 50.23 10.64 32.74
CA THR A 10 49.53 10.49 31.50
C THR A 10 48.11 10.07 31.81
N LEU A 11 47.17 11.04 31.78
CA LEU A 11 45.75 10.79 31.87
C LEU A 11 45.30 10.16 30.57
N LEU A 12 45.21 8.84 30.53
CA LEU A 12 44.66 8.08 29.42
C LEU A 12 43.14 8.29 29.47
N ILE A 13 42.65 9.32 28.74
CA ILE A 13 41.24 9.50 28.48
C ILE A 13 40.80 8.39 27.54
N LEU A 14 40.24 7.33 28.14
CA LEU A 14 39.58 6.27 27.41
C LEU A 14 38.27 6.87 26.82
N PHE A 15 38.36 7.37 25.58
CA PHE A 15 37.20 7.77 24.80
C PHE A 15 36.43 6.48 24.45
N ILE A 16 35.53 6.05 25.34
CA ILE A 16 34.55 5.04 25.02
C ILE A 16 33.62 5.69 24.01
N SER A 17 33.91 5.50 22.72
CA SER A 17 33.00 5.78 21.62
C SER A 17 31.82 4.84 21.80
N PHE A 18 30.81 5.31 22.52
CA PHE A 18 29.51 4.66 22.58
C PHE A 18 28.90 4.87 21.18
N SER A 19 29.22 3.94 20.27
CA SER A 19 28.54 3.87 18.99
C SER A 19 27.07 3.57 19.30
N PHE A 20 26.26 4.63 19.41
CA PHE A 20 24.83 4.47 19.25
C PHE A 20 24.60 3.93 17.83
N THR A 21 24.51 2.63 17.70
CA THR A 21 23.83 2.05 16.56
C THR A 21 22.38 2.50 16.72
N GLU A 22 22.04 3.61 16.08
CA GLU A 22 20.65 3.89 15.77
C GLU A 22 20.16 2.66 14.98
N LYS A 23 19.46 1.76 15.69
CA LYS A 23 18.60 0.81 15.00
C LYS A 23 17.64 1.71 14.24
N SER A 24 17.85 1.88 12.94
CA SER A 24 16.82 2.35 12.04
C SER A 24 15.61 1.48 12.36
N LEU A 25 14.61 2.07 12.99
CA LEU A 25 13.35 1.39 13.26
C LEU A 25 12.73 1.24 11.88
N SER A 26 13.05 0.13 11.21
CA SER A 26 12.35 -0.27 9.98
C SER A 26 10.87 -0.26 10.31
N ALA A 27 10.10 0.51 9.55
CA ALA A 27 8.66 0.59 9.78
C ALA A 27 8.06 -0.82 9.78
N ASP A 28 7.32 -1.15 10.83
CA ASP A 28 6.69 -2.46 11.00
C ASP A 28 5.46 -2.57 10.08
N PRO A 29 5.42 -3.55 9.14
CA PRO A 29 4.30 -3.69 8.22
C PRO A 29 2.95 -3.92 8.91
N SER A 30 2.89 -4.62 10.05
CA SER A 30 1.64 -4.81 10.80
C SER A 30 1.16 -3.50 11.40
N GLN A 31 2.06 -2.70 11.99
CA GLN A 31 1.71 -1.38 12.52
C GLN A 31 1.28 -0.43 11.40
N PHE A 32 1.94 -0.49 10.24
CA PHE A 32 1.55 0.26 9.06
C PHE A 32 0.12 -0.08 8.62
N ILE A 33 -0.23 -1.36 8.49
CA ILE A 33 -1.59 -1.78 8.14
C ILE A 33 -2.58 -1.42 9.24
N GLN A 34 -2.22 -1.60 10.51
CA GLN A 34 -3.10 -1.20 11.62
C GLN A 34 -3.43 0.29 11.58
N SER A 35 -2.44 1.15 11.31
CA SER A 35 -2.69 2.60 11.20
C SER A 35 -3.64 2.95 10.05
N ILE A 36 -3.51 2.28 8.90
CA ILE A 36 -4.41 2.47 7.75
C ILE A 36 -5.83 2.01 8.06
N VAL A 37 -5.96 0.86 8.71
CA VAL A 37 -7.25 0.32 9.15
C VAL A 37 -7.94 1.28 10.13
N ASP A 38 -7.19 1.83 11.08
CA ASP A 38 -7.72 2.78 12.06
C ASP A 38 -8.16 4.10 11.40
N GLU A 39 -7.38 4.62 10.44
CA GLU A 39 -7.73 5.81 9.67
C GLU A 39 -8.99 5.56 8.82
N ALA A 40 -9.03 4.43 8.10
CA ALA A 40 -10.19 4.07 7.28
C ALA A 40 -11.45 3.85 8.13
N SER A 41 -11.32 3.23 9.29
CA SER A 41 -12.44 3.04 10.23
C SER A 41 -12.99 4.39 10.71
N LYS A 42 -12.12 5.37 11.01
CA LYS A 42 -12.53 6.73 11.38
C LYS A 42 -13.21 7.45 10.23
N ALA A 43 -12.75 7.26 8.99
CA ALA A 43 -13.38 7.82 7.79
C ALA A 43 -14.80 7.28 7.58
N LEU A 44 -15.07 6.03 7.99
CA LEU A 44 -16.34 5.33 7.78
C LEU A 44 -17.35 5.47 8.93
N ILE A 45 -17.15 6.42 9.85
CA ILE A 45 -18.11 6.70 10.94
C ILE A 45 -19.40 7.31 10.37
N THR A 46 -20.52 6.97 10.99
CA THR A 46 -21.90 7.20 10.51
C THR A 46 -22.35 8.65 10.36
N ASN A 47 -21.66 9.63 10.96
CA ASN A 47 -22.09 11.03 10.92
C ASN A 47 -21.53 11.83 9.72
N LYS A 48 -20.88 11.15 8.77
CA LYS A 48 -20.32 11.77 7.56
C LYS A 48 -21.19 11.46 6.34
N THR A 49 -21.21 12.38 5.37
CA THR A 49 -21.82 12.12 4.06
C THR A 49 -21.02 11.06 3.29
N LYS A 50 -21.61 10.51 2.24
CA LYS A 50 -20.90 9.54 1.37
C LYS A 50 -19.69 10.20 0.72
N GLU A 51 -19.82 11.44 0.26
CA GLU A 51 -18.77 12.23 -0.36
C GLU A 51 -17.61 12.46 0.60
N GLU A 52 -17.86 12.89 1.83
CA GLU A 52 -16.83 13.09 2.85
C GLU A 52 -16.06 11.80 3.14
N ARG A 53 -16.75 10.66 3.22
CA ARG A 53 -16.11 9.35 3.39
C ARG A 53 -15.24 8.99 2.19
N MET A 54 -15.72 9.24 0.97
CA MET A 54 -14.96 8.97 -0.25
C MET A 54 -13.70 9.81 -0.34
N ASP A 55 -13.75 11.09 0.00
CA ASP A 55 -12.60 11.99 -0.01
C ASP A 55 -11.51 11.56 1.00
N GLU A 56 -11.92 11.17 2.20
CA GLU A 56 -10.99 10.68 3.21
C GLU A 56 -10.35 9.35 2.79
N LEU A 57 -11.14 8.40 2.29
CA LEU A 57 -10.64 7.12 1.77
C LEU A 57 -9.69 7.32 0.59
N THR A 58 -9.98 8.24 -0.30
CA THR A 58 -9.11 8.64 -1.41
C THR A 58 -7.77 9.16 -0.90
N SER A 59 -7.79 10.03 0.11
CA SER A 59 -6.58 10.57 0.73
C SER A 59 -5.72 9.48 1.39
N ILE A 60 -6.35 8.52 2.06
CA ILE A 60 -5.68 7.35 2.65
C ILE A 60 -5.03 6.51 1.55
N ALA A 61 -5.76 6.21 0.47
CA ALA A 61 -5.25 5.40 -0.63
C ALA A 61 -4.04 6.04 -1.31
N ILE A 62 -4.07 7.34 -1.58
CA ILE A 62 -2.96 8.07 -2.21
C ILE A 62 -1.67 7.96 -1.38
N LYS A 63 -1.76 7.95 -0.06
CA LYS A 63 -0.60 7.90 0.85
C LYS A 63 -0.07 6.49 1.04
N SER A 64 -0.95 5.47 1.00
CA SER A 64 -0.64 4.12 1.47
C SER A 64 -0.55 3.07 0.37
N VAL A 65 -1.06 3.34 -0.84
CA VAL A 65 -1.11 2.38 -1.95
C VAL A 65 -0.14 2.77 -3.07
N ASP A 66 0.62 1.81 -3.58
CA ASP A 66 1.43 1.99 -4.80
C ASP A 66 0.54 1.89 -6.04
N ILE A 67 -0.31 2.90 -6.24
CA ILE A 67 -1.29 2.92 -7.34
C ILE A 67 -0.58 2.76 -8.70
N LYS A 68 0.53 3.48 -8.92
CA LYS A 68 1.32 3.37 -10.15
C LYS A 68 1.90 1.97 -10.35
N GLY A 69 2.44 1.37 -9.29
CA GLY A 69 2.98 0.02 -9.36
C GLY A 69 1.92 -1.04 -9.63
N ILE A 70 0.73 -0.91 -9.06
CA ILE A 70 -0.43 -1.77 -9.35
C ILE A 70 -0.88 -1.55 -10.80
N GLY A 71 -1.02 -0.32 -11.26
CA GLY A 71 -1.39 -0.01 -12.64
C GLY A 71 -0.45 -0.65 -13.66
N LEU A 72 0.85 -0.49 -13.48
CA LEU A 72 1.83 -1.14 -14.35
C LEU A 72 1.78 -2.68 -14.29
N TYR A 73 1.40 -3.25 -13.15
CA TYR A 73 1.18 -4.70 -13.04
C TYR A 73 -0.06 -5.16 -13.81
N THR A 74 -1.16 -4.40 -13.76
CA THR A 74 -2.42 -4.75 -14.42
C THR A 74 -2.34 -4.68 -15.94
N LEU A 75 -1.47 -3.85 -16.53
CA LEU A 75 -1.15 -3.87 -17.95
C LEU A 75 -0.47 -5.16 -18.43
N GLY A 76 0.15 -5.91 -17.54
CA GLY A 76 0.85 -7.15 -17.90
C GLY A 76 1.93 -6.95 -18.95
N SER A 77 1.86 -7.74 -20.05
CA SER A 77 2.82 -7.65 -21.17
C SER A 77 2.63 -6.41 -22.04
N TYR A 78 1.43 -5.86 -22.12
CA TYR A 78 1.12 -4.70 -22.99
C TYR A 78 1.96 -3.48 -22.64
N ARG A 79 2.33 -3.30 -21.34
CA ARG A 79 3.20 -2.19 -20.90
C ARG A 79 4.53 -2.06 -21.64
N LYS A 80 5.00 -3.17 -22.28
CA LYS A 80 6.28 -3.17 -23.00
C LYS A 80 6.18 -2.48 -24.37
N ASN A 81 4.99 -2.45 -24.94
CA ASN A 81 4.74 -1.94 -26.27
C ASN A 81 4.18 -0.51 -26.26
N LEU A 82 3.88 0.05 -25.08
CA LEU A 82 3.39 1.41 -24.96
C LEU A 82 4.53 2.42 -25.10
N SER A 83 4.27 3.51 -25.81
CA SER A 83 5.10 4.72 -25.78
C SER A 83 5.09 5.33 -24.37
N ASP A 84 6.02 6.23 -24.07
CA ASP A 84 6.06 6.89 -22.77
C ASP A 84 4.84 7.79 -22.54
N VAL A 85 4.32 8.42 -23.61
CA VAL A 85 3.06 9.19 -23.58
C VAL A 85 1.87 8.30 -23.20
N GLN A 86 1.73 7.15 -23.84
CA GLN A 86 0.66 6.20 -23.51
C GLN A 86 0.78 5.62 -22.10
N LYS A 87 2.00 5.43 -21.60
CA LYS A 87 2.21 4.99 -20.20
C LYS A 87 1.77 6.06 -19.20
N GLU A 88 2.05 7.32 -19.50
CA GLU A 88 1.64 8.44 -18.67
C GLU A 88 0.12 8.60 -18.66
N GLU A 89 -0.50 8.62 -19.85
CA GLU A 89 -1.96 8.63 -19.99
C GLU A 89 -2.62 7.47 -19.23
N TYR A 90 -2.10 6.25 -19.38
CA TYR A 90 -2.60 5.10 -18.64
C TYR A 90 -2.46 5.26 -17.12
N ASN A 91 -1.33 5.78 -16.63
CA ASN A 91 -1.11 5.96 -15.20
C ASN A 91 -2.14 6.93 -14.62
N ASP A 92 -2.49 8.00 -15.33
CA ASP A 92 -3.50 8.97 -14.88
C ASP A 92 -4.90 8.34 -14.91
N LEU A 93 -5.29 7.68 -16.02
CA LEU A 93 -6.56 6.97 -16.12
C LEU A 93 -6.69 5.88 -15.05
N PHE A 94 -5.64 5.08 -14.85
CA PHE A 94 -5.68 4.03 -13.83
C PHE A 94 -5.79 4.61 -12.42
N ARG A 95 -5.09 5.70 -12.12
CA ARG A 95 -5.18 6.36 -10.83
C ARG A 95 -6.60 6.81 -10.52
N ASP A 96 -7.24 7.50 -11.45
CA ASP A 96 -8.57 8.04 -11.26
C ASP A 96 -9.63 6.91 -11.19
N TYR A 97 -9.50 5.90 -12.04
CA TYR A 97 -10.29 4.67 -11.97
C TYR A 97 -10.15 3.96 -10.61
N PHE A 98 -8.91 3.75 -10.17
CA PHE A 98 -8.62 3.08 -8.90
C PHE A 98 -9.23 3.83 -7.73
N LEU A 99 -8.99 5.14 -7.63
CA LEU A 99 -9.48 5.96 -6.52
C LEU A 99 -11.01 6.00 -6.48
N LYS A 100 -11.67 6.20 -7.63
CA LYS A 100 -13.13 6.18 -7.71
C LYS A 100 -13.71 4.82 -7.33
N SER A 101 -13.17 3.74 -7.89
CA SER A 101 -13.64 2.36 -7.62
C SER A 101 -13.42 1.98 -6.15
N PHE A 102 -12.26 2.27 -5.60
CA PHE A 102 -11.89 1.99 -4.22
C PHE A 102 -12.76 2.75 -3.22
N ALA A 103 -12.83 4.08 -3.36
CA ALA A 103 -13.57 4.93 -2.44
C ALA A 103 -15.06 4.63 -2.48
N SER A 104 -15.65 4.45 -3.68
CA SER A 104 -17.06 4.12 -3.84
C SER A 104 -17.42 2.79 -3.16
N ARG A 105 -16.62 1.74 -3.36
CA ARG A 105 -16.90 0.42 -2.75
C ARG A 105 -16.76 0.42 -1.23
N LEU A 106 -15.77 1.13 -0.69
CA LEU A 106 -15.54 1.17 0.75
C LEU A 106 -16.50 2.12 1.48
N SER A 107 -16.93 3.21 0.85
CA SER A 107 -17.84 4.18 1.47
C SER A 107 -19.21 3.61 1.87
N ASP A 108 -19.58 2.44 1.31
CA ASP A 108 -20.82 1.72 1.66
C ASP A 108 -20.69 0.87 2.94
N TYR A 109 -19.47 0.70 3.48
CA TYR A 109 -19.27 0.07 4.77
C TYR A 109 -19.52 1.07 5.89
N THR A 110 -20.12 0.58 6.98
CA THR A 110 -20.37 1.36 8.19
C THR A 110 -19.70 0.67 9.36
N ASP A 111 -18.78 1.35 10.04
CA ASP A 111 -18.05 0.89 11.23
C ASP A 111 -17.44 -0.53 11.07
N PRO A 112 -16.60 -0.77 10.02
CA PRO A 112 -15.97 -2.07 9.83
C PRO A 112 -14.97 -2.32 10.98
N LYS A 113 -15.00 -3.54 11.54
CA LYS A 113 -14.05 -3.98 12.56
C LYS A 113 -13.03 -4.90 11.91
N ILE A 114 -11.81 -4.43 11.73
CA ILE A 114 -10.72 -5.21 11.14
C ILE A 114 -9.63 -5.40 12.20
N ASN A 115 -9.26 -6.66 12.44
CA ASN A 115 -8.19 -7.03 13.36
C ASN A 115 -6.97 -7.49 12.57
N VAL A 116 -5.84 -6.83 12.73
CA VAL A 116 -4.55 -7.32 12.23
C VAL A 116 -4.08 -8.47 13.12
N ILE A 117 -3.75 -9.62 12.50
CA ILE A 117 -3.48 -10.87 13.22
C ILE A 117 -1.98 -11.21 13.22
N SER A 118 -1.35 -11.14 12.05
CA SER A 118 0.04 -11.58 11.87
C SER A 118 0.68 -10.92 10.65
N GLN A 119 2.01 -11.08 10.57
CA GLN A 119 2.76 -10.75 9.36
C GLN A 119 3.77 -11.85 9.04
N GLU A 120 4.06 -12.03 7.75
CA GLU A 120 5.02 -12.99 7.25
C GLU A 120 5.86 -12.34 6.13
N LYS A 121 7.19 -12.39 6.25
CA LYS A 121 8.09 -11.95 5.19
C LYS A 121 8.03 -12.92 4.02
N LEU A 122 7.44 -12.50 2.91
CA LEU A 122 7.34 -13.31 1.71
C LEU A 122 8.67 -13.40 0.97
N ASN A 123 9.40 -12.28 0.87
CA ASN A 123 10.74 -12.17 0.26
C ASN A 123 11.36 -10.81 0.62
N GLU A 124 12.53 -10.47 0.01
CA GLU A 124 13.23 -9.21 0.29
C GLU A 124 12.46 -7.94 -0.09
N LYS A 125 11.37 -8.07 -0.83
CA LYS A 125 10.60 -6.90 -1.31
C LYS A 125 9.21 -6.81 -0.69
N TYR A 126 8.69 -7.91 -0.15
CA TYR A 126 7.30 -8.02 0.25
C TYR A 126 7.11 -8.73 1.58
N THR A 127 6.22 -8.18 2.38
CA THR A 127 5.65 -8.81 3.56
C THR A 127 4.14 -8.96 3.35
N ILE A 128 3.57 -10.08 3.75
CA ILE A 128 2.13 -10.29 3.84
C ILE A 128 1.72 -9.97 5.26
N VAL A 129 0.78 -9.07 5.41
CA VAL A 129 0.08 -8.81 6.68
C VAL A 129 -1.29 -9.45 6.59
N SER A 130 -1.65 -10.27 7.56
CA SER A 130 -2.96 -10.94 7.63
C SER A 130 -3.86 -10.22 8.60
N SER A 131 -5.11 -10.02 8.22
CA SER A 131 -6.15 -9.44 9.05
C SER A 131 -7.50 -10.11 8.79
N VAL A 132 -8.44 -9.88 9.69
CA VAL A 132 -9.81 -10.38 9.60
C VAL A 132 -10.77 -9.22 9.74
N LEU A 133 -11.68 -9.07 8.79
CA LEU A 133 -12.89 -8.27 8.94
C LEU A 133 -13.90 -9.10 9.73
N LEU A 134 -14.26 -8.64 10.91
CA LEU A 134 -15.13 -9.38 11.81
C LEU A 134 -16.54 -9.54 11.25
N ALA A 135 -17.14 -10.69 11.55
CA ALA A 135 -18.53 -10.96 11.20
C ALA A 135 -19.47 -9.93 11.80
N THR A 136 -20.56 -9.66 11.10
CA THR A 136 -21.73 -8.92 11.61
C THR A 136 -22.95 -9.84 11.58
N GLU A 137 -24.07 -9.39 12.12
CA GLU A 137 -25.34 -10.13 12.02
C GLU A 137 -25.75 -10.48 10.57
N LYS A 138 -25.27 -9.70 9.59
CA LYS A 138 -25.67 -9.81 8.17
C LYS A 138 -24.57 -10.35 7.25
N LYS A 139 -23.32 -10.36 7.71
CA LYS A 139 -22.16 -10.73 6.87
C LYS A 139 -21.21 -11.65 7.65
N PRO A 140 -20.67 -12.72 7.03
CA PRO A 140 -19.66 -13.55 7.66
C PRO A 140 -18.34 -12.81 7.84
N GLU A 141 -17.45 -13.39 8.61
CA GLU A 141 -16.05 -12.99 8.72
C GLU A 141 -15.35 -13.12 7.37
N VAL A 142 -14.41 -12.21 7.09
CA VAL A 142 -13.65 -12.20 5.83
C VAL A 142 -12.15 -12.08 6.11
N ASN A 143 -11.38 -13.02 5.57
CA ASN A 143 -9.93 -12.99 5.64
C ASN A 143 -9.35 -12.02 4.61
N ILE A 144 -8.47 -11.12 5.05
CA ILE A 144 -7.82 -10.12 4.23
C ILE A 144 -6.31 -10.23 4.42
N GLN A 145 -5.58 -10.39 3.32
CA GLN A 145 -4.13 -10.32 3.32
C GLN A 145 -3.69 -9.09 2.52
N TRP A 146 -2.77 -8.33 3.10
CA TRP A 146 -2.19 -7.13 2.54
C TRP A 146 -0.78 -7.43 2.06
N ARG A 147 -0.52 -7.32 0.77
CA ARG A 147 0.84 -7.42 0.24
C ARG A 147 1.51 -6.06 0.33
N VAL A 148 2.36 -5.91 1.31
CA VAL A 148 3.09 -4.67 1.58
C VAL A 148 4.46 -4.72 0.92
N TYR A 149 4.81 -3.67 0.17
CA TYR A 149 6.15 -3.46 -0.38
C TYR A 149 7.06 -2.89 0.71
N THR A 150 8.09 -3.64 1.05
CA THR A 150 8.97 -3.40 2.20
C THR A 150 10.43 -3.19 1.81
N LYS A 151 10.73 -3.10 0.49
CA LYS A 151 12.10 -2.85 0.02
C LYS A 151 12.63 -1.48 0.46
N ASN A 152 11.77 -0.47 0.54
CA ASN A 152 12.06 0.82 1.13
C ASN A 152 11.44 0.89 2.52
N PRO A 153 12.24 0.76 3.59
CA PRO A 153 11.71 0.76 4.96
C PRO A 153 11.16 2.12 5.40
N ASP A 154 11.57 3.20 4.74
CA ASP A 154 11.10 4.56 5.05
C ASP A 154 9.73 4.86 4.43
N GLN A 155 9.30 4.03 3.48
CA GLN A 155 8.04 4.22 2.76
C GLN A 155 7.41 2.87 2.40
N LEU A 156 6.62 2.34 3.33
CA LEU A 156 5.83 1.15 3.07
C LEU A 156 4.63 1.49 2.17
N LEU A 157 4.30 0.61 1.22
CA LEU A 157 3.16 0.79 0.32
C LEU A 157 2.43 -0.54 0.10
N ILE A 158 1.11 -0.50 0.07
CA ILE A 158 0.27 -1.64 -0.30
C ILE A 158 0.36 -1.85 -1.81
N ARG A 159 0.60 -3.08 -2.25
CA ARG A 159 0.64 -3.48 -3.67
C ARG A 159 -0.42 -4.49 -4.08
N ASP A 160 -1.12 -5.07 -3.13
CA ASP A 160 -2.23 -5.98 -3.41
C ASP A 160 -3.08 -6.17 -2.17
N LEU A 161 -4.35 -6.42 -2.37
CA LEU A 161 -5.28 -6.98 -1.40
C LEU A 161 -5.70 -8.36 -1.87
N ILE A 162 -5.59 -9.34 -0.98
CA ILE A 162 -6.00 -10.71 -1.23
C ILE A 162 -7.17 -10.99 -0.27
N ILE A 163 -8.36 -11.13 -0.81
CA ILE A 163 -9.60 -11.34 -0.04
C ILE A 163 -10.06 -12.76 -0.27
N GLU A 164 -10.17 -13.56 0.80
CA GLU A 164 -10.52 -14.99 0.72
C GLU A 164 -9.66 -15.74 -0.31
N GLY A 165 -8.36 -15.43 -0.38
CA GLY A 165 -7.42 -16.03 -1.31
C GLY A 165 -7.41 -15.43 -2.72
N LEU A 166 -8.32 -14.51 -3.05
CA LEU A 166 -8.42 -13.86 -4.35
C LEU A 166 -7.64 -12.55 -4.38
N SER A 167 -6.57 -12.49 -5.17
CA SER A 167 -5.77 -11.27 -5.39
C SER A 167 -6.52 -10.27 -6.26
N LEU A 168 -6.83 -9.09 -5.72
CA LEU A 168 -7.54 -8.05 -6.46
C LEU A 168 -6.71 -7.49 -7.62
N ALA A 169 -5.40 -7.32 -7.43
CA ALA A 169 -4.52 -6.86 -8.51
C ALA A 169 -4.44 -7.87 -9.67
N ARG A 170 -4.46 -9.19 -9.36
CA ARG A 170 -4.48 -10.23 -10.39
C ARG A 170 -5.81 -10.23 -11.14
N THR A 171 -6.92 -10.20 -10.43
CA THR A 171 -8.26 -10.15 -11.04
C THR A 171 -8.37 -8.95 -11.97
N GLN A 172 -7.94 -7.77 -11.53
CA GLN A 172 -7.96 -6.57 -12.36
C GLN A 172 -7.09 -6.69 -13.61
N LYS A 173 -5.92 -7.36 -13.49
CA LYS A 173 -5.07 -7.65 -14.65
C LYS A 173 -5.77 -8.55 -15.65
N GLU A 174 -6.47 -9.58 -15.17
CA GLU A 174 -7.21 -10.52 -16.03
C GLU A 174 -8.39 -9.82 -16.72
N GLU A 175 -9.12 -8.97 -16.02
CA GLU A 175 -10.20 -8.16 -16.56
C GLU A 175 -9.68 -7.21 -17.67
N PHE A 176 -8.61 -6.47 -17.42
CA PHE A 176 -8.03 -5.55 -18.40
C PHE A 176 -7.49 -6.29 -19.62
N ASN A 177 -6.83 -7.43 -19.40
CA ASN A 177 -6.38 -8.27 -20.48
C ASN A 177 -7.54 -8.76 -21.34
N SER A 178 -8.67 -9.14 -20.73
CA SER A 178 -9.88 -9.55 -21.44
C SER A 178 -10.45 -8.41 -22.30
N VAL A 179 -10.51 -7.18 -21.77
CA VAL A 179 -10.95 -5.99 -22.54
C VAL A 179 -10.07 -5.78 -23.76
N ILE A 180 -8.75 -5.81 -23.59
CA ILE A 180 -7.82 -5.59 -24.70
C ILE A 180 -7.94 -6.72 -25.76
N GLN A 181 -7.98 -7.98 -25.31
CA GLN A 181 -8.07 -9.12 -26.23
C GLN A 181 -9.39 -9.17 -26.99
N SER A 182 -10.50 -8.80 -26.36
CA SER A 182 -11.83 -8.74 -27.01
C SER A 182 -11.93 -7.62 -28.05
N ASN A 183 -10.90 -6.75 -28.14
CA ASN A 183 -10.80 -5.66 -29.10
C ASN A 183 -9.50 -5.79 -29.93
N ASP A 184 -9.19 -6.99 -30.39
CA ASP A 184 -8.07 -7.31 -31.29
C ASP A 184 -6.69 -6.86 -30.79
N GLY A 185 -6.52 -6.76 -29.47
CA GLY A 185 -5.28 -6.31 -28.83
C GLY A 185 -5.11 -4.79 -28.76
N ASP A 186 -6.16 -4.03 -29.10
CA ASP A 186 -6.11 -2.56 -29.04
C ASP A 186 -6.18 -2.05 -27.60
N ILE A 187 -5.10 -1.43 -27.15
CA ILE A 187 -5.01 -0.82 -25.81
C ILE A 187 -5.95 0.38 -25.63
N ASN A 188 -6.32 1.07 -26.72
CA ASN A 188 -7.21 2.23 -26.65
C ASN A 188 -8.62 1.82 -26.20
N ALA A 189 -9.03 0.57 -26.45
CA ALA A 189 -10.28 0.04 -25.90
C ALA A 189 -10.28 0.01 -24.36
N LEU A 190 -9.14 -0.32 -23.74
CA LEU A 190 -9.00 -0.22 -22.30
C LEU A 190 -9.06 1.23 -21.83
N PHE A 191 -8.36 2.15 -22.48
CA PHE A 191 -8.37 3.58 -22.13
C PHE A 191 -9.79 4.16 -22.19
N LEU A 192 -10.54 3.82 -23.24
CA LEU A 192 -11.93 4.22 -23.37
C LEU A 192 -12.81 3.63 -22.25
N ASN A 193 -12.60 2.36 -21.91
CA ASN A 193 -13.32 1.69 -20.82
C ASN A 193 -13.09 2.39 -19.47
N LEU A 194 -11.83 2.71 -19.15
CA LEU A 194 -11.46 3.44 -17.93
C LEU A 194 -12.09 4.85 -17.93
N THR A 195 -11.99 5.58 -19.05
CA THR A 195 -12.57 6.92 -19.19
C THR A 195 -14.09 6.90 -18.96
N ASN A 196 -14.80 5.93 -19.54
CA ASN A 196 -16.24 5.79 -19.37
C ASN A 196 -16.61 5.50 -17.92
N PHE A 197 -15.85 4.65 -17.23
CA PHE A 197 -16.06 4.38 -15.82
C PHE A 197 -15.81 5.62 -14.94
N ILE A 198 -14.77 6.40 -15.23
CA ILE A 198 -14.45 7.62 -14.49
C ILE A 198 -15.57 8.65 -14.62
N ASN A 199 -16.18 8.74 -15.79
CA ASN A 199 -17.23 9.72 -16.12
C ASN A 199 -18.66 9.27 -15.76
N SER A 200 -18.85 8.01 -15.36
CA SER A 200 -20.16 7.49 -14.90
C SER A 200 -20.44 7.85 -13.44
#